data_f779093105be71a45251408323e254e7
#
_entry.id   f779093105be71a45251408323e254e7
#
_cell.length_a   1.000
_cell.length_b   1.000
_cell.length_c   1.000
_cell.angle_alpha   90.00
_cell.angle_beta   90.00
_cell.angle_gamma   90.00
#
_symmetry.space_group_name_H-M   'P 1'
#
loop_
_entity.id
_entity.type
_entity.pdbx_description
1 polymer ?
#
loop_
_entity_poly.entity_id
_entity_poly.type
_entity_poly.pdbx_seq_one_letter_code
_entity_poly.pdbx_strand_id
1 'polypeptide(L)'
;YQNAFEFAYHTERLTLLARTLPALTGIPAARSKMEHQIAEVLPLHIGYTADGWFGVDMPALLPKKEHGGADYIRQNLYLALGEYFKSRDKLRLDACVLVVCHRYDRNRPERAYRDHDNIELNAIVDALALYALYDDGPLRCEHHYCSLQDDRDATTVLLVPQDAFTVCYTRIKTAPQMLLPLFP
;
A
#
# COMPACT_ATOMS: atom_id res chain seq x y z
N TYR A 1 -28.60 -4.54 -0.68
CA TYR A 1 -27.28 -3.96 -0.31
C TYR A 1 -26.60 -4.81 0.76
N GLN A 2 -27.28 -5.22 1.83
CA GLN A 2 -26.72 -6.02 2.90
C GLN A 2 -26.13 -7.35 2.38
N ASN A 3 -26.84 -8.04 1.50
CA ASN A 3 -26.37 -9.29 0.87
C ASN A 3 -25.10 -9.07 0.00
N ALA A 4 -24.95 -7.90 -0.62
CA ALA A 4 -23.73 -7.59 -1.38
C ALA A 4 -22.53 -7.37 -0.46
N PHE A 5 -22.73 -6.78 0.72
CA PHE A 5 -21.69 -6.65 1.73
C PHE A 5 -21.28 -8.01 2.33
N GLU A 6 -22.27 -8.84 2.65
CA GLU A 6 -22.01 -10.19 3.14
C GLU A 6 -21.26 -11.04 2.10
N PHE A 7 -21.65 -10.93 0.83
CA PHE A 7 -20.96 -11.62 -0.25
C PHE A 7 -19.51 -11.14 -0.40
N ALA A 8 -19.26 -9.84 -0.37
CA ALA A 8 -17.92 -9.27 -0.42
C ALA A 8 -17.07 -9.74 0.79
N TYR A 9 -17.63 -9.71 1.99
CA TYR A 9 -16.99 -10.19 3.21
C TYR A 9 -16.63 -11.68 3.13
N HIS A 10 -17.54 -12.52 2.68
CA HIS A 10 -17.28 -13.96 2.54
C HIS A 10 -16.27 -14.26 1.45
N THR A 11 -16.29 -13.49 0.34
CA THR A 11 -15.32 -13.63 -0.74
C THR A 11 -13.91 -13.25 -0.25
N GLU A 12 -13.79 -12.20 0.55
CA GLU A 12 -12.51 -11.78 1.13
C GLU A 12 -11.97 -12.83 2.11
N ARG A 13 -12.83 -13.39 2.97
CA ARG A 13 -12.47 -14.52 3.86
C ARG A 13 -12.06 -15.78 3.10
N LEU A 14 -12.77 -16.12 2.03
CA LEU A 14 -12.42 -17.25 1.17
C LEU A 14 -11.06 -17.03 0.50
N THR A 15 -10.80 -15.83 0.06
CA THR A 15 -9.49 -15.46 -0.51
C THR A 15 -8.37 -15.62 0.51
N LEU A 16 -8.57 -15.18 1.75
CA LEU A 16 -7.61 -15.36 2.85
C LEU A 16 -7.36 -16.84 3.17
N LEU A 17 -8.43 -17.64 3.26
CA LEU A 17 -8.34 -19.08 3.46
C LEU A 17 -7.60 -19.75 2.30
N ALA A 18 -7.93 -19.41 1.04
CA ALA A 18 -7.26 -19.95 -0.12
C ALA A 18 -5.74 -19.67 -0.10
N ARG A 19 -5.32 -18.55 0.45
CA ARG A 19 -3.89 -18.19 0.60
C ARG A 19 -3.17 -19.00 1.68
N THR A 20 -3.88 -19.51 2.69
CA THR A 20 -3.30 -20.39 3.69
C THR A 20 -3.20 -21.86 3.24
N LEU A 21 -3.98 -22.26 2.22
CA LEU A 21 -3.99 -23.63 1.71
C LEU A 21 -2.61 -24.15 1.29
N PRO A 22 -1.72 -23.39 0.62
CA PRO A 22 -0.39 -23.88 0.26
C PRO A 22 0.45 -24.31 1.46
N ALA A 23 0.31 -23.63 2.60
CA ALA A 23 1.00 -24.03 3.83
C ALA A 23 0.46 -25.36 4.41
N LEU A 24 -0.81 -25.68 4.11
CA LEU A 24 -1.47 -26.91 4.57
C LEU A 24 -1.23 -28.10 3.62
N THR A 25 -0.77 -27.86 2.40
CA THR A 25 -0.53 -28.94 1.41
C THR A 25 0.76 -29.72 1.67
N GLY A 26 1.68 -29.21 2.47
CA GLY A 26 3.00 -29.78 2.67
C GLY A 26 3.92 -29.74 1.43
N ILE A 27 3.54 -29.02 0.39
CA ILE A 27 4.33 -28.88 -0.86
C ILE A 27 5.24 -27.65 -0.71
N PRO A 28 6.59 -27.81 -0.65
CA PRO A 28 7.50 -26.70 -0.38
C PRO A 28 7.41 -25.54 -1.38
N ALA A 29 7.15 -25.86 -2.66
CA ALA A 29 7.06 -24.86 -3.73
C ALA A 29 5.67 -24.21 -3.87
N ALA A 30 4.63 -24.70 -3.16
CA ALA A 30 3.26 -24.20 -3.32
C ALA A 30 3.13 -22.75 -2.85
N ARG A 31 3.80 -22.40 -1.76
CA ARG A 31 3.84 -21.04 -1.22
C ARG A 31 4.49 -20.07 -2.20
N SER A 32 5.67 -20.39 -2.68
CA SER A 32 6.41 -19.55 -3.63
C SER A 32 5.63 -19.35 -4.95
N LYS A 33 4.97 -20.40 -5.44
CA LYS A 33 4.11 -20.32 -6.62
C LYS A 33 2.93 -19.36 -6.41
N MET A 34 2.29 -19.44 -5.25
CA MET A 34 1.17 -18.57 -4.92
C MET A 34 1.61 -17.12 -4.72
N GLU A 35 2.75 -16.89 -4.06
CA GLU A 35 3.32 -15.55 -3.90
C GLU A 35 3.62 -14.90 -5.26
N HIS A 36 4.13 -15.69 -6.21
CA HIS A 36 4.35 -15.23 -7.58
C HIS A 36 3.04 -14.87 -8.30
N GLN A 37 2.02 -15.72 -8.20
CA GLN A 37 0.70 -15.44 -8.75
C GLN A 37 0.02 -14.21 -8.12
N ILE A 38 0.21 -13.97 -6.82
CA ILE A 38 -0.29 -12.76 -6.16
C ILE A 38 0.40 -11.52 -6.73
N ALA A 39 1.71 -11.57 -6.94
CA ALA A 39 2.46 -10.46 -7.53
C ALA A 39 2.01 -10.14 -8.96
N GLU A 40 1.63 -11.15 -9.74
CA GLU A 40 1.07 -10.95 -11.09
C GLU A 40 -0.32 -10.30 -11.06
N VAL A 41 -1.15 -10.64 -10.07
CA VAL A 41 -2.53 -10.12 -9.95
C VAL A 41 -2.56 -8.74 -9.26
N LEU A 42 -1.61 -8.47 -8.38
CA LEU A 42 -1.48 -7.20 -7.66
C LEU A 42 -0.07 -6.61 -7.90
N PRO A 43 0.21 -6.12 -9.11
CA PRO A 43 1.52 -5.54 -9.41
C PRO A 43 1.73 -4.27 -8.56
N LEU A 44 2.82 -4.26 -7.79
CA LEU A 44 3.25 -3.09 -7.04
C LEU A 44 4.25 -2.30 -7.86
N HIS A 45 4.03 -1.01 -7.98
CA HIS A 45 4.97 -0.10 -8.62
C HIS A 45 5.78 0.63 -7.55
N ILE A 46 7.09 0.36 -7.50
CA ILE A 46 8.01 0.91 -6.50
C ILE A 46 9.02 1.79 -7.20
N GLY A 47 9.24 2.99 -6.69
CA GLY A 47 10.20 3.92 -7.29
C GLY A 47 10.16 5.29 -6.64
N TYR A 48 10.66 6.28 -7.36
CA TYR A 48 10.66 7.66 -6.93
C TYR A 48 9.70 8.49 -7.78
N THR A 49 9.03 9.46 -7.16
CA THR A 49 8.24 10.46 -7.88
C THR A 49 9.15 11.42 -8.65
N ALA A 50 8.58 12.27 -9.50
CA ALA A 50 9.32 13.33 -10.18
C ALA A 50 10.00 14.32 -9.22
N ASP A 51 9.45 14.49 -8.01
CA ASP A 51 10.04 15.33 -6.96
C ASP A 51 11.08 14.56 -6.10
N GLY A 52 11.37 13.29 -6.43
CA GLY A 52 12.39 12.46 -5.75
C GLY A 52 11.91 11.78 -4.47
N TRP A 53 10.62 11.71 -4.19
CA TRP A 53 10.08 10.99 -3.03
C TRP A 53 9.91 9.51 -3.33
N PHE A 54 10.37 8.67 -2.42
CA PHE A 54 10.21 7.23 -2.54
C PHE A 54 8.75 6.84 -2.32
N GLY A 55 8.24 5.93 -3.13
CA GLY A 55 6.86 5.52 -3.02
C GLY A 55 6.53 4.16 -3.61
N VAL A 56 5.35 3.72 -3.26
CA VAL A 56 4.71 2.49 -3.75
C VAL A 56 3.32 2.82 -4.24
N ASP A 57 3.00 2.40 -5.45
CA ASP A 57 1.65 2.45 -5.99
C ASP A 57 1.05 1.04 -6.09
N MET A 58 -0.16 0.89 -5.57
CA MET A 58 -0.88 -0.38 -5.48
C MET A 58 -2.22 -0.26 -6.20
N PRO A 59 -2.58 -1.19 -7.11
CA PRO A 59 -3.89 -1.18 -7.79
C PRO A 59 -5.02 -1.71 -6.92
N ALA A 60 -5.03 -1.35 -5.65
CA ALA A 60 -6.05 -1.73 -4.68
C ALA A 60 -6.16 -0.69 -3.55
N LEU A 61 -7.33 -0.59 -2.94
CA LEU A 61 -7.53 0.17 -1.71
C LEU A 61 -7.07 -0.67 -0.51
N LEU A 62 -6.41 -0.03 0.46
CA LEU A 62 -6.07 -0.70 1.72
C LEU A 62 -7.32 -1.19 2.46
N PRO A 63 -7.27 -2.37 3.10
CA PRO A 63 -8.42 -2.92 3.80
C PRO A 63 -8.81 -2.07 5.02
N LYS A 64 -10.04 -2.24 5.47
CA LYS A 64 -10.49 -1.69 6.75
C LYS A 64 -9.93 -2.51 7.91
N LYS A 65 -9.63 -1.87 9.04
CA LYS A 65 -9.17 -2.54 10.29
C LYS A 65 -10.12 -3.64 10.76
N GLU A 66 -11.43 -3.40 10.66
CA GLU A 66 -12.48 -4.33 11.11
C GLU A 66 -12.49 -5.66 10.35
N HIS A 67 -11.96 -5.68 9.14
CA HIS A 67 -12.09 -6.86 8.28
C HIS A 67 -10.82 -7.73 8.28
N GLY A 68 -9.76 -7.30 8.94
CA GLY A 68 -8.48 -8.00 8.92
C GLY A 68 -7.93 -8.17 7.50
N GLY A 69 -6.73 -8.72 7.35
CA GLY A 69 -6.31 -9.18 6.04
C GLY A 69 -5.36 -8.25 5.28
N ALA A 70 -4.69 -7.32 5.97
CA ALA A 70 -3.56 -6.62 5.39
C ALA A 70 -2.32 -7.52 5.17
N ASP A 71 -2.32 -8.73 5.72
CA ASP A 71 -1.20 -9.66 5.63
C ASP A 71 -0.78 -9.99 4.20
N TYR A 72 -1.74 -10.06 3.27
CA TYR A 72 -1.42 -10.33 1.88
C TYR A 72 -0.72 -9.13 1.20
N ILE A 73 -1.13 -7.90 1.54
CA ILE A 73 -0.48 -6.69 1.04
C ILE A 73 0.92 -6.60 1.64
N ARG A 74 1.05 -6.83 2.96
CA ARG A 74 2.33 -6.86 3.64
C ARG A 74 3.29 -7.84 3.00
N GLN A 75 2.85 -9.06 2.77
CA GLN A 75 3.69 -10.12 2.22
C GLN A 75 4.16 -9.81 0.80
N ASN A 76 3.24 -9.32 -0.06
CA ASN A 76 3.58 -8.88 -1.41
C ASN A 76 4.54 -7.67 -1.39
N LEU A 77 4.29 -6.72 -0.48
CA LEU A 77 5.13 -5.53 -0.32
C LEU A 77 6.55 -5.89 0.18
N TYR A 78 6.69 -6.82 1.13
CA TYR A 78 7.99 -7.32 1.58
C TYR A 78 8.79 -7.93 0.44
N LEU A 79 8.16 -8.77 -0.38
CA LEU A 79 8.83 -9.40 -1.51
C LEU A 79 9.25 -8.36 -2.56
N ALA A 80 8.35 -7.46 -2.91
CA ALA A 80 8.61 -6.42 -3.90
C ALA A 80 9.69 -5.42 -3.44
N LEU A 81 9.64 -4.97 -2.18
CA LEU A 81 10.68 -4.12 -1.60
C LEU A 81 12.02 -4.85 -1.47
N GLY A 82 11.99 -6.14 -1.08
CA GLY A 82 13.18 -6.97 -1.02
C GLY A 82 13.87 -7.09 -2.37
N GLU A 83 13.13 -7.31 -3.44
CA GLU A 83 13.67 -7.37 -4.79
C GLU A 83 14.14 -5.98 -5.27
N TYR A 84 13.37 -4.92 -5.00
CA TYR A 84 13.75 -3.55 -5.35
C TYR A 84 15.09 -3.13 -4.72
N PHE A 85 15.30 -3.45 -3.43
CA PHE A 85 16.52 -3.09 -2.69
C PHE A 85 17.63 -4.14 -2.74
N LYS A 86 17.47 -5.23 -3.50
CA LYS A 86 18.48 -6.28 -3.63
C LYS A 86 19.81 -5.78 -4.23
N SER A 87 19.71 -4.86 -5.18
CA SER A 87 20.85 -4.24 -5.87
C SER A 87 20.98 -2.75 -5.60
N ARG A 88 20.26 -2.22 -4.63
CA ARG A 88 20.23 -0.80 -4.24
C ARG A 88 20.44 -0.66 -2.76
N ASP A 89 21.06 0.45 -2.36
CA ASP A 89 21.17 0.77 -0.94
C ASP A 89 19.78 1.03 -0.34
N LYS A 90 19.60 0.58 0.91
CA LYS A 90 18.37 0.86 1.65
C LYS A 90 18.24 2.36 1.90
N LEU A 91 17.09 2.90 1.62
CA LEU A 91 16.75 4.26 1.99
C LEU A 91 16.64 4.34 3.53
N ARG A 92 17.28 5.31 4.15
CA ARG A 92 17.34 5.46 5.61
C ARG A 92 16.87 6.86 5.98
N LEU A 93 15.56 7.11 5.83
CA LEU A 93 14.98 8.38 6.23
C LEU A 93 14.91 8.48 7.74
N ASP A 94 15.44 9.56 8.29
CA ASP A 94 15.45 9.83 9.73
C ASP A 94 14.16 10.48 10.21
N ALA A 95 13.62 11.44 9.43
CA ALA A 95 12.33 12.09 9.69
C ALA A 95 11.55 12.22 8.40
N CYS A 96 10.32 11.71 8.40
CA CYS A 96 9.48 11.74 7.21
C CYS A 96 7.99 11.87 7.55
N VAL A 97 7.20 12.20 6.53
CA VAL A 97 5.76 12.07 6.52
C VAL A 97 5.41 10.91 5.59
N LEU A 98 4.79 9.88 6.13
CA LEU A 98 4.16 8.82 5.35
C LEU A 98 2.84 9.35 4.81
N VAL A 99 2.79 9.62 3.51
CA VAL A 99 1.59 10.08 2.82
C VAL A 99 0.85 8.88 2.23
N VAL A 100 -0.37 8.64 2.68
CA VAL A 100 -1.25 7.60 2.15
C VAL A 100 -2.36 8.26 1.36
N CYS A 101 -2.36 8.05 0.07
CA CYS A 101 -3.33 8.61 -0.86
C CYS A 101 -4.21 7.50 -1.43
N HIS A 102 -5.47 7.42 -0.99
CA HIS A 102 -6.46 6.59 -1.61
C HIS A 102 -7.01 7.27 -2.86
N ARG A 103 -6.89 6.59 -4.00
CA ARG A 103 -7.49 7.02 -5.26
C ARG A 103 -8.74 6.18 -5.49
N TYR A 104 -9.90 6.83 -5.56
CA TYR A 104 -11.18 6.17 -5.73
C TYR A 104 -11.66 6.31 -7.17
N ASP A 105 -12.13 5.22 -7.75
CA ASP A 105 -12.84 5.26 -9.02
C ASP A 105 -13.98 6.30 -8.95
N ARG A 106 -14.04 7.19 -9.93
CA ARG A 106 -15.06 8.26 -10.01
C ARG A 106 -16.48 7.75 -10.02
N ASN A 107 -16.69 6.50 -10.46
CA ASN A 107 -17.99 5.85 -10.48
C ASN A 107 -18.35 5.22 -9.12
N ARG A 108 -17.41 5.20 -8.17
CA ARG A 108 -17.67 4.67 -6.83
C ARG A 108 -18.58 5.62 -6.06
N PRO A 109 -19.69 5.14 -5.47
CA PRO A 109 -20.56 5.98 -4.65
C PRO A 109 -19.79 6.47 -3.41
N GLU A 110 -19.95 7.75 -3.03
CA GLU A 110 -19.23 8.38 -1.90
C GLU A 110 -19.38 7.62 -0.59
N ARG A 111 -20.55 7.02 -0.33
CA ARG A 111 -20.79 6.16 0.85
C ARG A 111 -19.89 4.91 0.90
N ALA A 112 -19.20 4.57 -0.18
CA ALA A 112 -18.27 3.46 -0.26
C ALA A 112 -16.81 3.91 -0.09
N TYR A 113 -16.57 5.20 0.15
CA TYR A 113 -15.25 5.70 0.55
C TYR A 113 -14.93 5.22 1.97
N ARG A 114 -13.67 5.12 2.26
CA ARG A 114 -13.19 4.62 3.55
C ARG A 114 -12.82 5.80 4.45
N ASP A 115 -13.24 5.75 5.70
CA ASP A 115 -12.78 6.70 6.70
C ASP A 115 -11.29 6.45 6.99
N HIS A 116 -10.52 7.51 7.07
CA HIS A 116 -9.06 7.41 7.20
C HIS A 116 -8.63 6.75 8.51
N ASP A 117 -9.38 6.88 9.58
CA ASP A 117 -9.12 6.26 10.88
C ASP A 117 -9.40 4.74 10.90
N ASN A 118 -10.17 4.25 9.93
CA ASN A 118 -10.54 2.84 9.80
C ASN A 118 -9.73 2.10 8.70
N ILE A 119 -8.58 2.62 8.30
CA ILE A 119 -7.70 1.97 7.31
C ILE A 119 -6.61 1.18 8.02
N GLU A 120 -6.39 -0.08 7.60
CA GLU A 120 -5.30 -0.91 8.11
C GLU A 120 -3.98 -0.50 7.44
N LEU A 121 -3.16 0.25 8.19
CA LEU A 121 -1.89 0.77 7.71
C LEU A 121 -0.67 0.09 8.32
N ASN A 122 -0.78 -0.52 9.50
CA ASN A 122 0.37 -1.05 10.24
C ASN A 122 1.23 -1.99 9.37
N ALA A 123 0.59 -2.88 8.63
CA ALA A 123 1.27 -3.81 7.74
C ALA A 123 2.12 -3.13 6.65
N ILE A 124 1.71 -1.93 6.21
CA ILE A 124 2.44 -1.14 5.21
C ILE A 124 3.60 -0.41 5.86
N VAL A 125 3.37 0.20 7.03
CA VAL A 125 4.39 0.90 7.82
C VAL A 125 5.52 -0.05 8.17
N ASP A 126 5.20 -1.24 8.73
CA ASP A 126 6.18 -2.28 9.09
C ASP A 126 7.06 -2.69 7.89
N ALA A 127 6.43 -2.87 6.72
CA ALA A 127 7.15 -3.26 5.52
C ALA A 127 8.07 -2.14 5.02
N LEU A 128 7.60 -0.89 5.01
CA LEU A 128 8.40 0.25 4.59
C LEU A 128 9.53 0.57 5.59
N ALA A 129 9.25 0.46 6.89
CA ALA A 129 10.24 0.71 7.94
C ALA A 129 11.49 -0.17 7.77
N LEU A 130 11.29 -1.46 7.46
CA LEU A 130 12.40 -2.40 7.28
C LEU A 130 13.41 -1.97 6.20
N TYR A 131 12.94 -1.30 5.15
CA TYR A 131 13.75 -0.97 3.97
C TYR A 131 14.06 0.52 3.82
N ALA A 132 13.21 1.39 4.34
CA ALA A 132 13.25 2.80 3.99
C ALA A 132 13.39 3.76 5.17
N LEU A 133 13.12 3.33 6.40
CA LEU A 133 13.20 4.19 7.59
C LEU A 133 14.33 3.74 8.52
N TYR A 134 14.79 4.66 9.36
CA TYR A 134 15.58 4.31 10.54
C TYR A 134 14.70 3.80 11.67
N ASP A 135 13.51 4.45 11.83
CA ASP A 135 12.56 4.17 12.88
C ASP A 135 11.18 4.69 12.43
N ASP A 136 10.13 3.96 12.73
CA ASP A 136 8.74 4.31 12.45
C ASP A 136 8.03 4.95 13.66
N GLY A 137 8.79 5.26 14.70
CA GLY A 137 8.27 5.90 15.90
C GLY A 137 7.62 7.26 15.63
N PRO A 138 6.68 7.70 16.50
CA PRO A 138 5.81 8.85 16.24
C PRO A 138 6.53 10.20 16.16
N LEU A 139 7.77 10.28 16.61
CA LEU A 139 8.60 11.49 16.50
C LEU A 139 9.42 11.54 15.20
N ARG A 140 9.42 10.45 14.42
CA ARG A 140 10.22 10.30 13.18
C ARG A 140 9.38 10.06 11.95
N CYS A 141 8.23 9.41 12.11
CA CYS A 141 7.33 9.09 11.01
C CYS A 141 5.91 9.61 11.32
N GLU A 142 5.58 10.75 10.75
CA GLU A 142 4.22 11.29 10.81
C GLU A 142 3.36 10.66 9.70
N HIS A 143 2.04 10.61 9.91
CA HIS A 143 1.12 10.07 8.91
C HIS A 143 0.20 11.15 8.37
N HIS A 144 0.09 11.22 7.06
CA HIS A 144 -0.87 12.07 6.36
C HIS A 144 -1.75 11.25 5.43
N TYR A 145 -3.06 11.35 5.62
CA TYR A 145 -4.04 10.67 4.77
C TYR A 145 -4.71 11.65 3.82
N CYS A 146 -4.87 11.25 2.58
CA CYS A 146 -5.67 11.98 1.61
C CYS A 146 -6.44 11.04 0.70
N SER A 147 -7.45 11.59 0.05
CA SER A 147 -8.28 10.88 -0.92
C SER A 147 -8.41 11.70 -2.19
N LEU A 148 -8.35 11.04 -3.33
CA LEU A 148 -8.50 11.62 -4.65
C LEU A 148 -9.48 10.81 -5.47
N GLN A 149 -10.09 11.42 -6.49
CA GLN A 149 -10.83 10.72 -7.52
C GLN A 149 -9.91 10.37 -8.69
N ASP A 150 -10.04 9.16 -9.21
CA ASP A 150 -9.25 8.61 -10.31
C ASP A 150 -10.14 7.77 -11.23
N ASP A 151 -9.55 7.16 -12.24
CA ASP A 151 -10.26 6.27 -13.17
C ASP A 151 -10.36 4.82 -12.64
N ARG A 152 -9.70 4.51 -11.52
CA ARG A 152 -9.72 3.21 -10.84
C ARG A 152 -9.39 3.33 -9.36
N ASP A 153 -9.79 2.32 -8.59
CA ASP A 153 -9.36 2.19 -7.21
C ASP A 153 -7.85 1.87 -7.13
N ALA A 154 -7.13 2.65 -6.34
CA ALA A 154 -5.71 2.43 -6.08
C ALA A 154 -5.27 3.09 -4.77
N THR A 155 -4.09 2.75 -4.29
CA THR A 155 -3.44 3.42 -3.16
C THR A 155 -2.00 3.77 -3.51
N THR A 156 -1.64 5.02 -3.35
CA THR A 156 -0.25 5.48 -3.42
C THR A 156 0.24 5.78 -2.01
N VAL A 157 1.38 5.21 -1.66
CA VAL A 157 2.06 5.49 -0.37
C VAL A 157 3.40 6.13 -0.68
N LEU A 158 3.67 7.30 -0.10
CA LEU A 158 4.92 8.02 -0.29
C LEU A 158 5.63 8.24 1.04
N LEU A 159 6.95 8.16 1.02
CA LEU A 159 7.82 8.62 2.09
C LEU A 159 8.41 9.97 1.68
N VAL A 160 7.93 11.02 2.32
CA VAL A 160 8.30 12.40 2.02
C VAL A 160 9.14 12.94 3.17
N PRO A 161 10.37 13.45 2.93
CA PRO A 161 11.12 14.14 3.96
C PRO A 161 10.27 15.23 4.62
N GLN A 162 10.40 15.38 5.94
CA GLN A 162 9.51 16.27 6.71
C GLN A 162 9.56 17.72 6.23
N ASP A 163 10.74 18.20 5.83
CA ASP A 163 10.95 19.55 5.25
C ASP A 163 10.32 19.72 3.85
N ALA A 164 10.16 18.64 3.10
CA ALA A 164 9.53 18.64 1.78
C ALA A 164 7.99 18.48 1.82
N PHE A 165 7.40 18.22 2.98
CA PHE A 165 5.98 17.89 3.07
C PHE A 165 5.05 19.01 2.58
N THR A 166 5.39 20.28 2.80
CA THR A 166 4.59 21.41 2.30
C THR A 166 4.47 21.41 0.78
N VAL A 167 5.56 21.04 0.08
CA VAL A 167 5.56 20.89 -1.38
C VAL A 167 4.67 19.72 -1.79
N CYS A 168 4.80 18.58 -1.11
CA CYS A 168 3.97 17.41 -1.34
C CYS A 168 2.49 17.72 -1.15
N TYR A 169 2.13 18.38 -0.07
CA TYR A 169 0.74 18.79 0.19
C TYR A 169 0.18 19.68 -0.93
N THR A 170 0.98 20.60 -1.44
CA THR A 170 0.60 21.43 -2.59
C THR A 170 0.38 20.58 -3.83
N ARG A 171 1.26 19.60 -4.11
CA ARG A 171 1.12 18.65 -5.23
C ARG A 171 -0.17 17.83 -5.15
N ILE A 172 -0.53 17.34 -3.97
CA ILE A 172 -1.80 16.62 -3.74
C ILE A 172 -2.98 17.45 -4.27
N LYS A 173 -2.96 18.75 -4.09
CA LYS A 173 -4.07 19.65 -4.46
C LYS A 173 -4.04 20.11 -5.91
N THR A 174 -2.85 20.31 -6.48
CA THR A 174 -2.69 20.98 -7.77
C THR A 174 -2.26 20.07 -8.92
N ALA A 175 -1.53 18.99 -8.63
CA ALA A 175 -0.96 18.09 -9.63
C ALA A 175 -0.82 16.66 -9.09
N PRO A 176 -1.92 16.00 -8.69
CA PRO A 176 -1.87 14.70 -8.01
C PRO A 176 -1.22 13.58 -8.86
N GLN A 177 -1.22 13.71 -10.19
CA GLN A 177 -0.54 12.76 -11.07
C GLN A 177 0.99 12.71 -10.86
N MET A 178 1.58 13.77 -10.31
CA MET A 178 3.02 13.82 -10.00
C MET A 178 3.40 13.00 -8.74
N LEU A 179 2.41 12.55 -7.98
CA LEU A 179 2.63 11.69 -6.81
C LEU A 179 2.88 10.22 -7.19
N LEU A 180 2.62 9.85 -8.44
CA LEU A 180 2.85 8.48 -8.87
C LEU A 180 4.35 8.22 -9.00
N PRO A 181 4.85 7.10 -8.42
CA PRO A 181 6.22 6.69 -8.62
C PRO A 181 6.51 6.45 -10.11
N LEU A 182 7.62 7.01 -10.56
CA LEU A 182 8.11 6.73 -11.90
C LEU A 182 8.72 5.32 -11.93
N PHE A 183 8.49 4.61 -13.01
CA PHE A 183 9.15 3.33 -13.21
C PHE A 183 10.66 3.55 -13.37
N PRO A 184 11.49 2.66 -12.79
CA PRO A 184 12.93 2.68 -13.03
C PRO A 184 13.29 2.36 -14.48
#